data_567a3c3972c2d14b4fc7b269ee368486
#
_entry.id   567a3c3972c2d14b4fc7b269ee368486
#
_cell.length_a   1.000
_cell.length_b   1.000
_cell.length_c   1.000
_cell.angle_alpha   90.00
_cell.angle_beta   90.00
_cell.angle_gamma   90.00
#
_symmetry.space_group_name_H-M   'P 1'
#
loop_
_entity.id
_entity.type
_entity.pdbx_description
1 polymer ?
#
loop_
_entity_poly.entity_id
_entity_poly.type
_entity_poly.pdbx_seq_one_letter_code
_entity_poly.pdbx_strand_id
1 'polypeptide(L)'
;MVNINARINWKPGMELTAQTFLDLDANLDVRQQVAIRAALGDRCMGVLPETPFHCSGSFYTNKFEIERFQCTALLPSGKMIQVDEPVSVTVPILYGNEYYLTVGLGTGQTTFEKEGVSYIRPQYTYAIIAKEDLILNDVLPIIRFVVNNGVFVVDNDFIPPCLMLPSHSVFATLRQHYVEQLTTLAEHTHLKEGDGKRAMQRYLFMMKAFNMEGRVADFVNLTHEIAHAVDYFIMRPNTEKQVEIPQPMQGDVMKWLRWVEEFLAGAATMLDGLVLEDDTIDYEALLAQAKKELYDQLNPELYEKLLADIKEELREELTSKLTHEFTTYMEETLKPDLGRILSNELHEKLYEKLYTELFEHLFNALYVPEPKEKEYIPLI
;
A
#
# COMPACT_ATOMS: atom_id res chain seq x y z
N MET A 1 -13.08 -9.73 40.55
CA MET A 1 -13.28 -9.76 39.08
C MET A 1 -14.77 -9.58 38.83
N VAL A 2 -15.18 -8.49 38.22
CA VAL A 2 -16.60 -8.23 37.93
C VAL A 2 -17.05 -9.23 36.84
N ASN A 3 -18.13 -9.94 37.11
CA ASN A 3 -18.71 -10.86 36.12
C ASN A 3 -19.38 -10.04 35.02
N ILE A 4 -18.88 -10.14 33.80
CA ILE A 4 -19.38 -9.41 32.59
C ILE A 4 -20.89 -9.63 32.38
N ASN A 5 -21.40 -10.79 32.76
CA ASN A 5 -22.81 -11.13 32.61
C ASN A 5 -23.66 -10.73 33.85
N ALA A 6 -23.05 -10.27 34.93
CA ALA A 6 -23.78 -9.84 36.10
C ALA A 6 -24.63 -8.61 35.77
N ARG A 7 -25.87 -8.61 36.21
CA ARG A 7 -26.81 -7.48 36.13
C ARG A 7 -27.43 -7.27 37.48
N ILE A 8 -27.73 -6.01 37.80
CA ILE A 8 -28.50 -5.73 39.01
C ILE A 8 -29.87 -6.39 38.87
N ASN A 9 -30.23 -7.18 39.87
CA ASN A 9 -31.55 -7.83 39.93
C ASN A 9 -32.58 -6.85 40.55
N TRP A 10 -33.14 -6.02 39.68
CA TRP A 10 -34.17 -5.04 40.10
C TRP A 10 -35.42 -5.75 40.64
N LYS A 11 -35.76 -5.46 41.89
CA LYS A 11 -36.94 -6.02 42.52
C LYS A 11 -37.79 -4.87 43.10
N PRO A 12 -39.13 -5.04 43.11
CA PRO A 12 -40.00 -4.08 43.81
C PRO A 12 -39.60 -3.93 45.26
N GLY A 13 -39.50 -2.69 45.75
CA GLY A 13 -39.08 -2.37 47.13
C GLY A 13 -37.56 -2.43 47.39
N MET A 14 -36.75 -2.64 46.36
CA MET A 14 -35.30 -2.53 46.49
C MET A 14 -34.89 -1.10 46.79
N GLU A 15 -34.04 -0.92 47.80
CA GLU A 15 -33.45 0.39 48.10
C GLU A 15 -32.42 0.75 47.03
N LEU A 16 -32.55 1.95 46.46
CA LEU A 16 -31.59 2.50 45.51
C LEU A 16 -30.58 3.34 46.27
N THR A 17 -29.36 2.83 46.36
CA THR A 17 -28.25 3.53 46.97
C THR A 17 -27.30 4.09 45.91
N ALA A 18 -26.47 5.07 46.26
CA ALA A 18 -25.40 5.53 45.39
C ALA A 18 -24.47 4.39 44.94
N GLN A 19 -24.22 3.40 45.82
CA GLN A 19 -23.40 2.23 45.50
C GLN A 19 -24.03 1.37 44.40
N THR A 20 -25.38 1.23 44.39
CA THR A 20 -26.09 0.49 43.34
C THR A 20 -25.86 1.09 41.95
N PHE A 21 -25.83 2.42 41.85
CA PHE A 21 -25.55 3.13 40.58
C PHE A 21 -24.08 3.03 40.20
N LEU A 22 -23.15 3.18 41.13
CA LEU A 22 -21.70 3.03 40.90
C LEU A 22 -21.38 1.61 40.39
N ASP A 23 -21.99 0.57 40.96
CA ASP A 23 -21.83 -0.81 40.51
C ASP A 23 -22.39 -1.04 39.09
N LEU A 24 -23.51 -0.36 38.77
CA LEU A 24 -24.09 -0.39 37.43
C LEU A 24 -23.13 0.22 36.40
N ASP A 25 -22.64 1.43 36.68
CA ASP A 25 -21.72 2.16 35.82
C ASP A 25 -20.43 1.36 35.61
N ALA A 26 -19.82 0.85 36.67
CA ALA A 26 -18.62 0.01 36.57
C ALA A 26 -18.84 -1.26 35.72
N ASN A 27 -20.05 -1.86 35.81
CA ASN A 27 -20.38 -3.02 34.98
C ASN A 27 -20.58 -2.64 33.52
N LEU A 28 -21.21 -1.49 33.24
CA LEU A 28 -21.38 -0.97 31.87
C LEU A 28 -20.01 -0.67 31.25
N ASP A 29 -19.11 -0.01 31.97
CA ASP A 29 -17.75 0.29 31.52
C ASP A 29 -16.98 -0.98 31.13
N VAL A 30 -17.00 -2.01 31.97
CA VAL A 30 -16.32 -3.28 31.67
C VAL A 30 -16.89 -3.93 30.43
N ARG A 31 -18.21 -3.94 30.25
CA ARG A 31 -18.87 -4.49 29.06
C ARG A 31 -18.49 -3.72 27.81
N GLN A 32 -18.49 -2.40 27.88
CA GLN A 32 -18.11 -1.53 26.77
C GLN A 32 -16.65 -1.80 26.36
N GLN A 33 -15.73 -1.86 27.32
CA GLN A 33 -14.31 -2.16 27.05
C GLN A 33 -14.13 -3.53 26.39
N VAL A 34 -14.86 -4.56 26.85
CA VAL A 34 -14.80 -5.90 26.25
C VAL A 34 -15.37 -5.89 24.83
N ALA A 35 -16.50 -5.21 24.61
CA ALA A 35 -17.11 -5.09 23.29
C ALA A 35 -16.18 -4.36 22.30
N ILE A 36 -15.55 -3.26 22.73
CA ILE A 36 -14.60 -2.49 21.94
C ILE A 36 -13.40 -3.38 21.56
N ARG A 37 -12.79 -4.08 22.54
CA ARG A 37 -11.66 -4.98 22.25
C ARG A 37 -12.03 -6.16 21.33
N ALA A 38 -13.24 -6.69 21.49
CA ALA A 38 -13.74 -7.75 20.60
C ALA A 38 -13.93 -7.25 19.16
N ALA A 39 -14.37 -6.00 18.99
CA ALA A 39 -14.63 -5.41 17.67
C ALA A 39 -13.37 -4.89 16.96
N LEU A 40 -12.42 -4.35 17.71
CA LEU A 40 -11.25 -3.64 17.18
C LEU A 40 -9.94 -4.41 17.37
N GLY A 41 -9.92 -5.46 18.19
CA GLY A 41 -8.73 -6.19 18.59
C GLY A 41 -8.09 -5.64 19.87
N ASP A 42 -7.14 -6.40 20.41
CA ASP A 42 -6.37 -6.01 21.58
C ASP A 42 -5.43 -4.84 21.25
N ARG A 43 -5.32 -3.90 22.20
CA ARG A 43 -4.46 -2.71 22.10
C ARG A 43 -4.81 -1.76 20.96
N CYS A 44 -6.03 -1.81 20.42
CA CYS A 44 -6.48 -0.82 19.47
C CYS A 44 -6.66 0.51 20.19
N MET A 45 -5.95 1.53 19.76
CA MET A 45 -5.97 2.88 20.33
C MET A 45 -5.94 3.92 19.23
N GLY A 46 -6.46 5.09 19.51
CA GLY A 46 -6.33 6.23 18.60
C GLY A 46 -7.39 7.30 18.78
N VAL A 47 -7.14 8.40 18.11
CA VAL A 47 -8.04 9.55 18.05
C VAL A 47 -9.30 9.18 17.26
N LEU A 48 -10.43 9.70 17.71
CA LEU A 48 -11.77 9.57 17.14
C LEU A 48 -12.24 10.93 16.58
N PRO A 49 -13.12 10.96 15.59
CA PRO A 49 -13.52 12.20 14.91
C PRO A 49 -14.55 13.04 15.66
N GLU A 50 -15.09 12.57 16.82
CA GLU A 50 -16.14 13.26 17.58
C GLU A 50 -15.71 14.64 18.03
N THR A 51 -14.41 14.84 18.24
CA THR A 51 -13.85 16.15 18.59
C THR A 51 -12.65 16.41 17.69
N PRO A 52 -12.55 17.58 17.06
CA PRO A 52 -11.38 17.93 16.26
C PRO A 52 -10.11 17.80 17.08
N PHE A 53 -9.14 17.07 16.58
CA PHE A 53 -7.84 16.96 17.23
C PHE A 53 -7.12 18.30 17.14
N HIS A 54 -6.78 18.86 18.29
CA HIS A 54 -5.98 20.07 18.40
C HIS A 54 -4.87 19.89 19.43
N CYS A 55 -3.63 20.04 18.98
CA CYS A 55 -2.46 19.91 19.83
C CYS A 55 -1.32 20.73 19.25
N SER A 56 -1.08 21.90 19.83
CA SER A 56 0.09 22.72 19.48
C SER A 56 0.78 23.17 20.74
N GLY A 57 2.08 22.97 20.84
CA GLY A 57 2.82 23.29 22.04
C GLY A 57 4.24 23.76 21.74
N SER A 58 4.88 24.31 22.76
CA SER A 58 6.24 24.84 22.71
C SER A 58 7.01 24.54 23.98
N PHE A 59 8.34 24.55 23.88
CA PHE A 59 9.25 24.34 24.98
C PHE A 59 9.50 25.66 25.76
N TYR A 60 9.39 25.59 27.07
CA TYR A 60 9.76 26.65 27.98
C TYR A 60 10.70 26.11 29.06
N THR A 61 11.97 26.46 28.97
CA THR A 61 13.04 25.99 29.86
C THR A 61 13.09 24.46 29.96
N ASN A 62 12.44 23.87 30.97
CA ASN A 62 12.41 22.42 31.22
C ASN A 62 11.00 21.84 31.16
N LYS A 63 10.07 22.54 30.51
CA LYS A 63 8.68 22.13 30.36
C LYS A 63 8.27 22.20 28.90
N PHE A 64 7.36 21.34 28.52
CA PHE A 64 6.61 21.46 27.28
C PHE A 64 5.18 21.88 27.64
N GLU A 65 4.71 22.94 27.02
CA GLU A 65 3.42 23.51 27.28
C GLU A 65 2.54 23.56 26.07
N ILE A 66 1.28 23.13 26.22
CA ILE A 66 0.22 23.19 25.22
C ILE A 66 -0.87 24.07 25.82
N GLU A 67 -1.19 25.18 25.16
CA GLU A 67 -2.24 26.10 25.63
C GLU A 67 -3.61 25.45 25.63
N ARG A 68 -3.88 24.61 24.62
CA ARG A 68 -5.12 23.83 24.52
C ARG A 68 -4.83 22.48 23.85
N PHE A 69 -5.11 21.44 24.59
CA PHE A 69 -5.14 20.10 24.07
C PHE A 69 -6.60 19.62 23.97
N GLN A 70 -7.04 19.27 22.78
CA GLN A 70 -8.40 18.82 22.53
C GLN A 70 -8.40 17.54 21.72
N CYS A 71 -9.02 16.48 22.23
CA CYS A 71 -9.25 15.25 21.50
C CYS A 71 -10.32 14.37 22.16
N THR A 72 -10.96 13.53 21.36
CA THR A 72 -11.64 12.31 21.81
C THR A 72 -10.84 11.13 21.32
N ALA A 73 -10.54 10.17 22.19
CA ALA A 73 -9.70 9.04 21.81
C ALA A 73 -10.02 7.77 22.60
N LEU A 74 -9.58 6.64 22.06
CA LEU A 74 -9.60 5.34 22.70
C LEU A 74 -8.19 4.97 23.17
N LEU A 75 -8.07 4.56 24.43
CA LEU A 75 -6.83 4.02 25.00
C LEU A 75 -6.68 2.52 24.72
N PRO A 76 -5.46 1.96 24.85
CA PRO A 76 -5.21 0.52 24.63
C PRO A 76 -6.09 -0.41 25.50
N SER A 77 -6.52 0.03 26.68
CA SER A 77 -7.44 -0.70 27.55
C SER A 77 -8.88 -0.80 27.03
N GLY A 78 -9.21 -0.04 25.98
CA GLY A 78 -10.59 0.15 25.50
C GLY A 78 -11.38 1.22 26.28
N LYS A 79 -10.71 2.03 27.10
CA LYS A 79 -11.32 3.18 27.77
C LYS A 79 -11.31 4.38 26.85
N MET A 80 -12.40 5.14 26.86
CA MET A 80 -12.49 6.40 26.11
C MET A 80 -12.01 7.56 26.97
N ILE A 81 -11.34 8.50 26.32
CA ILE A 81 -11.00 9.81 26.89
C ILE A 81 -11.58 10.92 26.04
N GLN A 82 -11.99 12.00 26.69
CA GLN A 82 -12.38 13.26 26.05
C GLN A 82 -11.72 14.40 26.76
N VAL A 83 -10.77 15.04 26.14
CA VAL A 83 -9.93 16.08 26.73
C VAL A 83 -10.19 17.42 26.07
N ASP A 84 -10.26 18.48 26.84
CA ASP A 84 -10.23 19.88 26.40
C ASP A 84 -9.64 20.71 27.55
N GLU A 85 -8.30 20.71 27.64
CA GLU A 85 -7.61 21.42 28.75
C GLU A 85 -6.17 21.82 28.36
N PRO A 86 -5.56 22.80 29.02
CA PRO A 86 -4.15 23.09 28.85
C PRO A 86 -3.28 21.99 29.46
N VAL A 87 -2.09 21.77 28.87
CA VAL A 87 -1.15 20.74 29.33
C VAL A 87 0.22 21.35 29.58
N SER A 88 0.81 21.04 30.74
CA SER A 88 2.19 21.40 31.05
C SER A 88 2.92 20.18 31.61
N VAL A 89 3.98 19.74 30.92
CA VAL A 89 4.73 18.54 31.27
C VAL A 89 6.21 18.85 31.41
N THR A 90 6.82 18.33 32.48
CA THR A 90 8.26 18.46 32.70
C THR A 90 9.02 17.56 31.76
N VAL A 91 10.06 18.08 31.11
CA VAL A 91 10.93 17.33 30.22
C VAL A 91 11.79 16.34 31.02
N PRO A 92 11.79 15.05 30.70
CA PRO A 92 12.57 14.06 31.44
C PRO A 92 14.07 14.16 31.12
N ILE A 93 14.88 13.44 31.91
CA ILE A 93 16.30 13.25 31.62
C ILE A 93 16.40 12.38 30.36
N LEU A 94 17.27 12.80 29.43
CA LEU A 94 17.49 12.11 28.15
C LEU A 94 18.28 10.80 28.34
N TYR A 95 17.74 9.69 27.88
CA TYR A 95 18.43 8.39 27.78
C TYR A 95 18.18 7.64 26.47
N GLY A 96 17.33 8.20 25.61
CA GLY A 96 16.98 7.67 24.28
C GLY A 96 17.02 8.76 23.22
N ASN A 97 16.69 8.37 21.99
CA ASN A 97 16.66 9.27 20.84
C ASN A 97 15.24 9.68 20.42
N GLU A 98 14.22 8.99 20.90
CA GLU A 98 12.82 9.19 20.51
C GLU A 98 11.92 9.12 21.74
N TYR A 99 11.09 10.14 21.90
CA TYR A 99 10.17 10.30 23.03
C TYR A 99 8.79 10.67 22.55
N TYR A 100 7.80 10.36 23.37
CA TYR A 100 6.41 10.70 23.10
C TYR A 100 5.78 11.45 24.27
N LEU A 101 5.15 12.58 23.99
CA LEU A 101 4.15 13.12 24.90
C LEU A 101 2.91 12.24 24.82
N THR A 102 2.44 11.78 25.95
CA THR A 102 1.33 10.85 26.06
C THR A 102 0.23 11.40 26.96
N VAL A 103 -0.99 10.94 26.69
CA VAL A 103 -2.15 11.13 27.57
C VAL A 103 -2.69 9.78 28.01
N GLY A 104 -3.02 9.68 29.30
CA GLY A 104 -3.64 8.50 29.89
C GLY A 104 -4.63 8.87 30.98
N LEU A 105 -5.23 7.84 31.61
CA LEU A 105 -6.10 8.03 32.77
C LEU A 105 -5.30 7.85 34.04
N GLY A 106 -5.39 8.86 34.93
CA GLY A 106 -4.87 8.79 36.29
C GLY A 106 -5.80 8.03 37.23
N THR A 107 -5.33 7.83 38.44
CA THR A 107 -6.12 7.21 39.51
C THR A 107 -7.03 8.21 40.25
N GLY A 108 -6.80 9.52 40.03
CA GLY A 108 -7.58 10.60 40.61
C GLY A 108 -8.88 10.86 39.86
N GLN A 109 -9.76 11.60 40.53
CA GLN A 109 -11.01 12.10 39.96
C GLN A 109 -11.07 13.61 40.11
N THR A 110 -11.65 14.28 39.13
CA THR A 110 -11.91 15.72 39.17
C THR A 110 -13.42 15.94 39.12
N THR A 111 -13.94 16.79 40.00
CA THR A 111 -15.35 17.19 39.98
C THR A 111 -15.53 18.47 39.19
N PHE A 112 -16.61 18.55 38.41
CA PHE A 112 -17.03 19.79 37.75
C PHE A 112 -18.56 19.92 37.84
N GLU A 113 -19.04 21.15 37.79
CA GLU A 113 -20.48 21.43 37.81
C GLU A 113 -20.97 21.83 36.42
N LYS A 114 -22.11 21.27 36.05
CA LYS A 114 -22.82 21.65 34.83
C LYS A 114 -24.33 21.71 35.16
N GLU A 115 -24.95 22.84 34.89
CA GLU A 115 -26.38 23.07 35.10
C GLU A 115 -26.86 22.74 36.53
N GLY A 116 -26.01 23.02 37.55
CA GLY A 116 -26.30 22.75 38.94
C GLY A 116 -26.16 21.29 39.39
N VAL A 117 -25.65 20.42 38.47
CA VAL A 117 -25.35 19.03 38.79
C VAL A 117 -23.82 18.86 38.86
N SER A 118 -23.37 18.20 39.93
CA SER A 118 -21.96 17.85 40.10
C SER A 118 -21.64 16.55 39.38
N TYR A 119 -20.63 16.61 38.52
CA TYR A 119 -20.12 15.45 37.74
C TYR A 119 -18.73 15.11 38.22
N ILE A 120 -18.38 13.84 38.09
CA ILE A 120 -17.03 13.33 38.34
C ILE A 120 -16.47 12.83 37.02
N ARG A 121 -15.26 13.26 36.68
CA ARG A 121 -14.49 12.69 35.55
C ARG A 121 -13.16 12.15 36.04
N PRO A 122 -12.58 11.15 35.35
CA PRO A 122 -11.21 10.73 35.61
C PRO A 122 -10.24 11.90 35.42
N GLN A 123 -9.22 11.98 36.27
CA GLN A 123 -8.10 12.87 36.03
C GLN A 123 -7.22 12.35 34.91
N TYR A 124 -6.85 13.21 33.98
CA TYR A 124 -5.90 12.84 32.94
C TYR A 124 -4.46 12.96 33.45
N THR A 125 -3.60 12.10 32.91
CA THR A 125 -2.17 12.14 33.20
C THR A 125 -1.40 12.37 31.90
N TYR A 126 -0.40 13.22 31.98
CA TYR A 126 0.46 13.57 30.85
C TYR A 126 1.90 13.32 31.24
N ALA A 127 2.64 12.64 30.34
CA ALA A 127 4.05 12.36 30.54
C ALA A 127 4.79 12.35 29.21
N ILE A 128 6.06 12.73 29.22
CA ILE A 128 6.98 12.52 28.12
C ILE A 128 7.75 11.22 28.45
N ILE A 129 7.53 10.17 27.68
CA ILE A 129 8.13 8.85 27.90
C ILE A 129 8.95 8.42 26.68
N ALA A 130 9.99 7.63 26.92
CA ALA A 130 10.79 7.07 25.83
C ALA A 130 9.98 6.03 25.03
N LYS A 131 10.38 5.81 23.80
CA LYS A 131 9.72 4.87 22.89
C LYS A 131 9.62 3.47 23.47
N GLU A 132 10.67 3.03 24.12
CA GLU A 132 10.78 1.68 24.70
C GLU A 132 9.73 1.45 25.77
N ASP A 133 9.37 2.50 26.51
CA ASP A 133 8.40 2.45 27.61
C ASP A 133 6.95 2.61 27.14
N LEU A 134 6.73 3.05 25.89
CA LEU A 134 5.39 3.33 25.37
C LEU A 134 4.50 2.09 25.33
N ILE A 135 5.07 0.93 25.00
CA ILE A 135 4.33 -0.34 24.80
C ILE A 135 3.76 -0.88 26.11
N LEU A 136 4.33 -0.51 27.25
CA LEU A 136 3.98 -1.05 28.57
C LEU A 136 2.85 -0.29 29.26
N ASN A 137 2.46 0.88 28.72
CA ASN A 137 1.55 1.80 29.38
C ASN A 137 0.18 1.88 28.66
N ASP A 138 -0.87 2.14 29.43
CA ASP A 138 -2.23 2.41 28.92
C ASP A 138 -2.36 3.91 28.58
N VAL A 139 -1.63 4.34 27.56
CA VAL A 139 -1.52 5.75 27.15
C VAL A 139 -1.61 5.90 25.64
N LEU A 140 -2.06 7.06 25.20
CA LEU A 140 -2.08 7.47 23.80
C LEU A 140 -0.91 8.43 23.52
N PRO A 141 -0.01 8.16 22.57
CA PRO A 141 1.00 9.12 22.14
C PRO A 141 0.34 10.22 21.30
N ILE A 142 0.63 11.48 21.62
CA ILE A 142 0.02 12.65 20.97
C ILE A 142 1.02 13.53 20.23
N ILE A 143 2.27 13.59 20.67
CA ILE A 143 3.38 14.27 19.99
C ILE A 143 4.61 13.36 20.07
N ARG A 144 5.38 13.32 18.98
CA ARG A 144 6.71 12.69 18.95
C ARG A 144 7.80 13.75 19.04
N PHE A 145 8.81 13.48 19.84
CA PHE A 145 10.02 14.27 19.94
C PHE A 145 11.23 13.43 19.51
N VAL A 146 12.09 14.03 18.72
CA VAL A 146 13.40 13.46 18.35
C VAL A 146 14.48 14.24 19.05
N VAL A 147 15.48 13.55 19.59
CA VAL A 147 16.61 14.18 20.25
C VAL A 147 17.72 14.45 19.23
N ASN A 148 17.94 15.73 18.92
CA ASN A 148 19.01 16.18 18.05
C ASN A 148 20.03 16.97 18.89
N ASN A 149 21.28 16.48 18.93
CA ASN A 149 22.37 17.12 19.72
C ASN A 149 22.01 17.40 21.18
N GLY A 150 21.27 16.48 21.82
CA GLY A 150 20.85 16.62 23.21
C GLY A 150 19.66 17.57 23.44
N VAL A 151 19.01 18.00 22.38
CA VAL A 151 17.82 18.88 22.46
C VAL A 151 16.60 18.18 21.89
N PHE A 152 15.45 18.33 22.55
CA PHE A 152 14.17 17.89 22.04
C PHE A 152 13.73 18.74 20.85
N VAL A 153 13.37 18.09 19.75
CA VAL A 153 12.76 18.71 18.58
C VAL A 153 11.41 18.04 18.34
N VAL A 154 10.36 18.82 18.16
CA VAL A 154 9.04 18.29 17.78
C VAL A 154 9.13 17.70 16.39
N ASP A 155 8.72 16.46 16.25
CA ASP A 155 8.56 15.83 14.93
C ASP A 155 7.19 16.20 14.34
N ASN A 156 7.19 17.16 13.42
CA ASN A 156 5.98 17.64 12.77
C ASN A 156 5.38 16.61 11.79
N ASP A 157 6.12 15.57 11.48
CA ASP A 157 5.68 14.49 10.58
C ASP A 157 4.90 13.41 11.33
N PHE A 158 4.97 13.41 12.64
CA PHE A 158 4.20 12.50 13.48
C PHE A 158 2.75 12.97 13.58
N ILE A 159 1.83 12.03 13.37
CA ILE A 159 0.43 12.18 13.78
C ILE A 159 0.11 11.14 14.85
N PRO A 160 -0.75 11.47 15.83
CA PRO A 160 -1.18 10.49 16.80
C PRO A 160 -1.87 9.30 16.09
N PRO A 161 -1.86 8.11 16.70
CA PRO A 161 -2.68 7.01 16.20
C PRO A 161 -4.12 7.47 16.04
N CYS A 162 -4.74 7.16 14.89
CA CYS A 162 -6.13 7.48 14.60
C CYS A 162 -6.88 6.17 14.29
N LEU A 163 -8.09 6.04 14.81
CA LEU A 163 -8.95 4.89 14.50
C LEU A 163 -9.74 5.09 13.23
N MET A 164 -10.17 6.31 12.97
CA MET A 164 -10.99 6.69 11.84
C MET A 164 -10.24 7.72 10.97
N LEU A 165 -10.45 7.68 9.68
CA LEU A 165 -9.80 8.61 8.75
C LEU A 165 -10.18 10.08 8.97
N PRO A 166 -11.45 10.42 9.33
CA PRO A 166 -11.81 11.80 9.61
C PRO A 166 -11.13 12.40 10.86
N SER A 167 -10.49 11.56 11.68
CA SER A 167 -9.78 12.04 12.90
C SER A 167 -8.60 12.95 12.58
N HIS A 168 -8.05 12.92 11.37
CA HIS A 168 -6.94 13.79 10.95
C HIS A 168 -6.98 14.09 9.45
N SER A 169 -6.83 15.35 9.08
CA SER A 169 -6.94 15.82 7.67
C SER A 169 -5.87 15.24 6.73
N VAL A 170 -4.74 14.78 7.27
CA VAL A 170 -3.64 14.20 6.48
C VAL A 170 -4.08 13.02 5.62
N PHE A 171 -5.05 12.22 6.08
CA PHE A 171 -5.52 11.05 5.33
C PHE A 171 -6.22 11.43 4.02
N ALA A 172 -6.95 12.56 4.01
CA ALA A 172 -7.55 13.08 2.79
C ALA A 172 -6.49 13.51 1.77
N THR A 173 -5.43 14.18 2.23
CA THR A 173 -4.29 14.61 1.41
C THR A 173 -3.55 13.39 0.85
N LEU A 174 -3.23 12.41 1.69
CA LEU A 174 -2.56 11.17 1.27
C LEU A 174 -3.38 10.40 0.23
N ARG A 175 -4.69 10.27 0.45
CA ARG A 175 -5.56 9.63 -0.53
C ARG A 175 -5.48 10.34 -1.88
N GLN A 176 -5.51 11.67 -1.90
CA GLN A 176 -5.39 12.45 -3.13
C GLN A 176 -4.05 12.18 -3.82
N HIS A 177 -2.93 12.19 -3.10
CA HIS A 177 -1.61 11.88 -3.65
C HIS A 177 -1.55 10.45 -4.20
N TYR A 178 -2.10 9.47 -3.50
CA TYR A 178 -2.15 8.09 -4.02
C TYR A 178 -2.99 7.96 -5.29
N VAL A 179 -4.11 8.69 -5.38
CA VAL A 179 -4.91 8.74 -6.60
C VAL A 179 -4.10 9.31 -7.77
N GLU A 180 -3.35 10.38 -7.54
CA GLU A 180 -2.47 10.99 -8.55
C GLU A 180 -1.36 10.03 -9.00
N GLN A 181 -0.64 9.43 -8.05
CA GLN A 181 0.43 8.47 -8.34
C GLN A 181 -0.10 7.22 -9.07
N LEU A 182 -1.22 6.65 -8.61
CA LEU A 182 -1.84 5.49 -9.26
C LEU A 182 -2.37 5.84 -10.66
N THR A 183 -2.82 7.08 -10.88
CA THR A 183 -3.21 7.55 -12.23
C THR A 183 -1.98 7.57 -13.13
N THR A 184 -0.88 8.15 -12.66
CA THR A 184 0.40 8.15 -13.40
C THR A 184 0.84 6.73 -13.77
N LEU A 185 0.81 5.80 -12.82
CA LEU A 185 1.19 4.40 -13.07
C LEU A 185 0.23 3.71 -14.05
N ALA A 186 -1.10 3.88 -13.88
CA ALA A 186 -2.10 3.23 -14.72
C ALA A 186 -2.11 3.73 -16.17
N GLU A 187 -1.70 4.98 -16.40
CA GLU A 187 -1.65 5.62 -17.71
C GLU A 187 -0.25 5.58 -18.34
N HIS A 188 0.74 5.03 -17.61
CA HIS A 188 2.13 5.04 -18.06
C HIS A 188 2.32 4.24 -19.35
N THR A 189 2.99 4.82 -20.34
CA THR A 189 3.18 4.25 -21.69
C THR A 189 4.02 2.97 -21.67
N HIS A 190 4.97 2.86 -20.73
CA HIS A 190 5.81 1.66 -20.58
C HIS A 190 5.12 0.51 -19.83
N LEU A 191 3.98 0.76 -19.20
CA LEU A 191 3.16 -0.30 -18.64
C LEU A 191 2.33 -0.92 -19.78
N LYS A 192 2.82 -2.04 -20.31
CA LYS A 192 2.17 -2.75 -21.43
C LYS A 192 0.72 -3.11 -21.10
N GLU A 193 -0.13 -3.16 -22.12
CA GLU A 193 -1.48 -3.68 -22.00
C GLU A 193 -1.43 -5.13 -21.45
N GLY A 194 -2.11 -5.39 -20.37
CA GLY A 194 -2.09 -6.68 -19.70
C GLY A 194 -2.54 -6.61 -18.25
N ASP A 195 -2.17 -7.61 -17.47
CA ASP A 195 -2.63 -7.75 -16.08
C ASP A 195 -2.09 -6.64 -15.17
N GLY A 196 -0.86 -6.18 -15.40
CA GLY A 196 -0.27 -5.07 -14.63
C GLY A 196 -1.07 -3.78 -14.78
N LYS A 197 -1.40 -3.39 -16.02
CA LYS A 197 -2.20 -2.19 -16.29
C LYS A 197 -3.61 -2.31 -15.70
N ARG A 198 -4.25 -3.48 -15.88
CA ARG A 198 -5.57 -3.75 -15.29
C ARG A 198 -5.54 -3.71 -13.76
N ALA A 199 -4.48 -4.24 -13.14
CA ALA A 199 -4.30 -4.17 -11.69
C ALA A 199 -4.19 -2.71 -11.22
N MET A 200 -3.36 -1.89 -11.86
CA MET A 200 -3.23 -0.46 -11.52
C MET A 200 -4.54 0.30 -11.69
N GLN A 201 -5.27 0.08 -12.78
CA GLN A 201 -6.60 0.66 -13.01
C GLN A 201 -7.61 0.24 -11.94
N ARG A 202 -7.60 -1.04 -11.53
CA ARG A 202 -8.45 -1.56 -10.46
C ARG A 202 -8.13 -0.86 -9.13
N TYR A 203 -6.87 -0.77 -8.73
CA TYR A 203 -6.48 -0.12 -7.48
C TYR A 203 -6.72 1.38 -7.50
N LEU A 204 -6.54 2.03 -8.64
CA LEU A 204 -6.96 3.42 -8.83
C LEU A 204 -8.45 3.61 -8.58
N PHE A 205 -9.29 2.74 -9.15
CA PHE A 205 -10.73 2.76 -8.90
C PHE A 205 -11.06 2.52 -7.42
N MET A 206 -10.45 1.52 -6.79
CA MET A 206 -10.66 1.24 -5.36
C MET A 206 -10.25 2.43 -4.48
N MET A 207 -9.11 3.08 -4.77
CA MET A 207 -8.66 4.26 -4.05
C MET A 207 -9.60 5.46 -4.25
N LYS A 208 -10.09 5.68 -5.48
CA LYS A 208 -11.09 6.74 -5.77
C LYS A 208 -12.42 6.50 -5.07
N ALA A 209 -12.85 5.24 -4.97
CA ALA A 209 -14.12 4.85 -4.35
C ALA A 209 -13.99 4.60 -2.83
N PHE A 210 -12.79 4.73 -2.25
CA PHE A 210 -12.56 4.41 -0.85
C PHE A 210 -13.36 5.34 0.07
N ASN A 211 -14.04 4.73 1.07
CA ASN A 211 -14.85 5.48 2.03
C ASN A 211 -13.96 6.20 3.05
N MET A 212 -13.89 7.52 2.96
CA MET A 212 -13.09 8.37 3.86
C MET A 212 -13.70 8.54 5.25
N GLU A 213 -14.91 8.07 5.49
CA GLU A 213 -15.51 7.95 6.85
C GLU A 213 -15.14 6.61 7.51
N GLY A 214 -14.33 5.78 6.85
CA GLY A 214 -13.94 4.45 7.29
C GLY A 214 -12.79 4.44 8.30
N ARG A 215 -12.36 3.22 8.64
CA ARG A 215 -11.25 3.00 9.59
C ARG A 215 -9.89 3.18 8.91
N VAL A 216 -8.93 3.69 9.68
CA VAL A 216 -7.52 3.79 9.25
C VAL A 216 -6.96 2.41 8.89
N ALA A 217 -7.32 1.37 9.64
CA ALA A 217 -6.87 0.00 9.35
C ALA A 217 -7.27 -0.49 7.96
N ASP A 218 -8.47 -0.16 7.49
CA ASP A 218 -8.94 -0.56 6.15
C ASP A 218 -8.18 0.19 5.05
N PHE A 219 -7.84 1.45 5.29
CA PHE A 219 -7.00 2.25 4.40
C PHE A 219 -5.57 1.69 4.32
N VAL A 220 -4.97 1.35 5.46
CA VAL A 220 -3.65 0.71 5.53
C VAL A 220 -3.64 -0.63 4.80
N ASN A 221 -4.67 -1.46 4.96
CA ASN A 221 -4.79 -2.72 4.25
C ASN A 221 -4.84 -2.50 2.72
N LEU A 222 -5.64 -1.54 2.25
CA LEU A 222 -5.68 -1.22 0.82
C LEU A 222 -4.31 -0.74 0.30
N THR A 223 -3.63 0.13 1.04
CA THR A 223 -2.29 0.59 0.63
C THR A 223 -1.25 -0.53 0.64
N HIS A 224 -1.40 -1.51 1.53
CA HIS A 224 -0.55 -2.70 1.57
C HIS A 224 -0.78 -3.60 0.35
N GLU A 225 -2.04 -3.83 -0.04
CA GLU A 225 -2.37 -4.56 -1.28
C GLU A 225 -1.81 -3.84 -2.52
N ILE A 226 -1.92 -2.50 -2.57
CA ILE A 226 -1.37 -1.68 -3.66
C ILE A 226 0.14 -1.85 -3.74
N ALA A 227 0.86 -1.75 -2.61
CA ALA A 227 2.31 -1.91 -2.59
C ALA A 227 2.74 -3.29 -3.12
N HIS A 228 2.06 -4.36 -2.71
CA HIS A 228 2.31 -5.70 -3.23
C HIS A 228 2.03 -5.84 -4.73
N ALA A 229 0.97 -5.22 -5.22
CA ALA A 229 0.65 -5.25 -6.64
C ALA A 229 1.68 -4.47 -7.48
N VAL A 230 2.13 -3.30 -6.99
CA VAL A 230 3.18 -2.51 -7.64
C VAL A 230 4.51 -3.27 -7.64
N ASP A 231 4.87 -3.92 -6.53
CA ASP A 231 6.06 -4.79 -6.49
C ASP A 231 5.96 -5.90 -7.52
N TYR A 232 4.84 -6.63 -7.53
CA TYR A 232 4.66 -7.79 -8.39
C TYR A 232 4.62 -7.45 -9.88
N PHE A 233 3.87 -6.42 -10.29
CA PHE A 233 3.64 -6.10 -11.69
C PHE A 233 4.61 -5.08 -12.28
N ILE A 234 5.27 -4.27 -11.45
CA ILE A 234 6.14 -3.17 -11.92
C ILE A 234 7.58 -3.37 -11.45
N MET A 235 7.81 -3.53 -10.13
CA MET A 235 9.17 -3.53 -9.62
C MET A 235 9.94 -4.81 -9.96
N ARG A 236 9.37 -5.99 -9.65
CA ARG A 236 10.05 -7.28 -9.89
C ARG A 236 10.43 -7.53 -11.33
N PRO A 237 9.53 -7.31 -12.33
CA PRO A 237 9.89 -7.53 -13.72
C PRO A 237 11.06 -6.67 -14.21
N ASN A 238 11.28 -5.52 -13.57
CA ASN A 238 12.26 -4.54 -14.02
C ASN A 238 13.52 -4.45 -13.17
N THR A 239 13.55 -5.04 -11.95
CA THR A 239 14.71 -4.95 -11.05
C THR A 239 15.37 -6.28 -10.75
N GLU A 240 14.78 -7.41 -11.14
CA GLU A 240 15.21 -8.77 -10.76
C GLU A 240 15.33 -9.00 -9.24
N LYS A 241 14.93 -8.03 -8.44
CA LYS A 241 14.98 -8.07 -6.98
C LYS A 241 13.59 -7.86 -6.40
N GLN A 242 13.25 -8.70 -5.45
CA GLN A 242 12.06 -8.49 -4.64
C GLN A 242 12.31 -7.33 -3.68
N VAL A 243 11.41 -6.35 -3.67
CA VAL A 243 11.44 -5.27 -2.68
C VAL A 243 10.93 -5.82 -1.35
N GLU A 244 11.67 -5.57 -0.28
CA GLU A 244 11.20 -5.89 1.07
C GLU A 244 10.13 -4.87 1.49
N ILE A 245 8.85 -5.29 1.42
CA ILE A 245 7.73 -4.46 1.83
C ILE A 245 7.62 -4.53 3.35
N PRO A 246 7.83 -3.40 4.06
CA PRO A 246 7.75 -3.39 5.51
C PRO A 246 6.33 -3.69 5.99
N GLN A 247 6.22 -4.30 7.15
CA GLN A 247 4.91 -4.47 7.78
C GLN A 247 4.44 -3.13 8.37
N PRO A 248 3.16 -2.78 8.21
CA PRO A 248 2.59 -1.60 8.86
C PRO A 248 2.77 -1.68 10.37
N MET A 249 3.51 -0.73 10.94
CA MET A 249 3.73 -0.71 12.39
C MET A 249 2.49 -0.20 13.11
N GLN A 250 2.03 -0.96 14.12
CA GLN A 250 1.04 -0.44 15.06
C GLN A 250 1.65 0.74 15.83
N GLY A 251 1.00 1.90 15.77
CA GLY A 251 1.42 3.13 16.48
C GLY A 251 2.15 4.17 15.64
N ASP A 252 2.70 3.83 14.46
CA ASP A 252 3.27 4.81 13.52
C ASP A 252 2.81 4.53 12.08
N VAL A 253 1.53 4.67 11.88
CA VAL A 253 0.88 4.47 10.58
C VAL A 253 1.44 5.44 9.53
N MET A 254 1.83 6.65 9.92
CA MET A 254 2.37 7.63 8.98
C MET A 254 3.68 7.21 8.34
N LYS A 255 4.54 6.54 9.09
CA LYS A 255 5.78 6.00 8.54
C LYS A 255 5.51 5.00 7.42
N TRP A 256 4.51 4.13 7.61
CA TRP A 256 4.05 3.21 6.56
C TRP A 256 3.47 3.97 5.36
N LEU A 257 2.54 4.89 5.57
CA LEU A 257 1.87 5.61 4.49
C LEU A 257 2.86 6.44 3.65
N ARG A 258 3.84 7.10 4.28
CA ARG A 258 4.91 7.81 3.56
C ARG A 258 5.81 6.87 2.77
N TRP A 259 6.17 5.73 3.37
CA TRP A 259 6.93 4.72 2.64
C TRP A 259 6.17 4.26 1.38
N VAL A 260 4.86 4.05 1.45
CA VAL A 260 4.04 3.72 0.26
C VAL A 260 4.06 4.86 -0.76
N GLU A 261 3.94 6.11 -0.32
CA GLU A 261 4.00 7.28 -1.21
C GLU A 261 5.34 7.34 -1.96
N GLU A 262 6.45 7.19 -1.25
CA GLU A 262 7.79 7.14 -1.84
C GLU A 262 7.97 5.93 -2.76
N PHE A 263 7.43 4.79 -2.39
CA PHE A 263 7.50 3.56 -3.18
C PHE A 263 6.74 3.68 -4.51
N LEU A 264 5.54 4.26 -4.50
CA LEU A 264 4.77 4.53 -5.71
C LEU A 264 5.47 5.54 -6.62
N ALA A 265 6.04 6.60 -6.06
CA ALA A 265 6.84 7.57 -6.80
C ALA A 265 8.09 6.93 -7.41
N GLY A 266 8.77 6.05 -6.66
CA GLY A 266 9.90 5.27 -7.14
C GLY A 266 9.55 4.34 -8.30
N ALA A 267 8.39 3.70 -8.24
CA ALA A 267 7.89 2.85 -9.32
C ALA A 267 7.61 3.66 -10.61
N ALA A 268 7.03 4.85 -10.50
CA ALA A 268 6.82 5.74 -11.64
C ALA A 268 8.15 6.19 -12.25
N THR A 269 9.11 6.62 -11.42
CA THR A 269 10.46 7.02 -11.88
C THR A 269 11.19 5.86 -12.56
N MET A 270 11.02 4.63 -12.07
CA MET A 270 11.61 3.46 -12.70
C MET A 270 11.00 3.21 -14.09
N LEU A 271 9.68 3.32 -14.23
CA LEU A 271 9.04 3.18 -15.54
C LEU A 271 9.49 4.28 -16.51
N ASP A 272 9.67 5.52 -16.05
CA ASP A 272 10.22 6.62 -16.86
C ASP A 272 11.64 6.34 -17.35
N GLY A 273 12.44 5.62 -16.54
CA GLY A 273 13.81 5.25 -16.87
C GLY A 273 13.93 4.06 -17.83
N LEU A 274 12.83 3.33 -18.07
CA LEU A 274 12.83 2.24 -19.04
C LEU A 274 12.93 2.84 -20.44
N VAL A 275 14.06 2.60 -21.10
CA VAL A 275 14.17 2.86 -22.53
C VAL A 275 13.25 1.86 -23.22
N LEU A 276 12.28 2.33 -23.99
CA LEU A 276 11.61 1.46 -24.96
C LEU A 276 12.74 0.94 -25.85
N GLU A 277 13.19 -0.27 -25.62
CA GLU A 277 13.78 -1.02 -26.69
C GLU A 277 12.68 -1.06 -27.75
N ASP A 278 12.91 -0.30 -28.82
CA ASP A 278 12.04 -0.34 -29.98
C ASP A 278 12.01 -1.82 -30.38
N ASP A 279 10.92 -2.53 -30.05
CA ASP A 279 10.75 -3.97 -30.32
C ASP A 279 10.77 -4.27 -31.83
N THR A 280 10.99 -3.26 -32.65
CA THR A 280 11.43 -3.41 -34.02
C THR A 280 12.96 -3.52 -34.05
N ILE A 281 13.47 -4.65 -33.53
CA ILE A 281 14.77 -5.11 -34.02
C ILE A 281 14.53 -5.29 -35.50
N ASP A 282 15.11 -4.40 -36.30
CA ASP A 282 15.12 -4.54 -37.73
C ASP A 282 15.99 -5.77 -38.09
N TYR A 283 15.35 -6.94 -37.99
CA TYR A 283 15.98 -8.23 -38.26
C TYR A 283 16.53 -8.25 -39.70
N GLU A 284 15.95 -7.48 -40.64
CA GLU A 284 16.45 -7.35 -42.00
C GLU A 284 17.77 -6.56 -41.99
N ALA A 285 17.88 -5.45 -41.25
CA ALA A 285 19.11 -4.68 -41.13
C ALA A 285 20.21 -5.49 -40.45
N LEU A 286 19.89 -6.19 -39.36
CA LEU A 286 20.84 -7.02 -38.61
C LEU A 286 21.30 -8.22 -39.42
N LEU A 287 20.41 -8.86 -40.18
CA LEU A 287 20.70 -9.96 -41.09
C LEU A 287 21.53 -9.47 -42.29
N ALA A 288 21.26 -8.28 -42.81
CA ALA A 288 22.03 -7.66 -43.88
C ALA A 288 23.47 -7.31 -43.42
N GLN A 289 23.61 -6.80 -42.21
CA GLN A 289 24.92 -6.50 -41.62
C GLN A 289 25.71 -7.77 -41.34
N ALA A 290 25.13 -8.79 -40.73
CA ALA A 290 25.77 -10.06 -40.46
C ALA A 290 26.14 -10.78 -41.78
N LYS A 291 25.29 -10.72 -42.81
CA LYS A 291 25.61 -11.21 -44.15
C LYS A 291 26.85 -10.54 -44.74
N LYS A 292 26.92 -9.21 -44.62
CA LYS A 292 28.04 -8.44 -45.16
C LYS A 292 29.35 -8.76 -44.44
N GLU A 293 29.33 -8.85 -43.13
CA GLU A 293 30.52 -9.17 -42.32
C GLU A 293 31.02 -10.61 -42.56
N LEU A 294 30.11 -11.58 -42.70
CA LEU A 294 30.47 -12.95 -43.04
C LEU A 294 30.97 -13.09 -44.48
N TYR A 295 30.40 -12.35 -45.43
CA TYR A 295 30.81 -12.38 -46.81
C TYR A 295 32.22 -11.84 -47.01
N ASP A 296 32.59 -10.82 -46.27
CA ASP A 296 33.92 -10.19 -46.30
C ASP A 296 35.01 -11.07 -45.62
N GLN A 297 34.62 -12.05 -44.80
CA GLN A 297 35.55 -12.90 -44.04
C GLN A 297 35.66 -14.34 -44.51
N LEU A 298 34.77 -14.85 -45.37
CA LEU A 298 34.70 -16.26 -45.77
C LEU A 298 34.66 -16.43 -47.28
N ASN A 299 35.28 -17.57 -47.76
CA ASN A 299 35.18 -17.98 -49.15
C ASN A 299 33.68 -18.15 -49.52
N PRO A 300 33.23 -17.62 -50.68
CA PRO A 300 31.82 -17.61 -51.09
C PRO A 300 31.09 -18.96 -51.00
N GLU A 301 31.75 -20.04 -51.30
CA GLU A 301 31.15 -21.39 -51.22
C GLU A 301 30.90 -21.86 -49.77
N LEU A 302 31.80 -21.49 -48.84
CA LEU A 302 31.65 -21.79 -47.41
C LEU A 302 30.58 -20.92 -46.76
N TYR A 303 30.48 -19.66 -47.23
CA TYR A 303 29.49 -18.71 -46.78
C TYR A 303 28.06 -19.16 -47.12
N GLU A 304 27.81 -19.56 -48.36
CA GLU A 304 26.46 -20.01 -48.76
C GLU A 304 26.02 -21.26 -47.99
N LYS A 305 26.95 -22.18 -47.73
CA LYS A 305 26.68 -23.38 -46.96
C LYS A 305 26.36 -23.06 -45.47
N LEU A 306 27.20 -22.22 -44.85
CA LEU A 306 27.02 -21.80 -43.48
C LEU A 306 25.72 -20.97 -43.27
N LEU A 307 25.41 -20.15 -44.28
CA LEU A 307 24.18 -19.35 -44.27
C LEU A 307 22.92 -20.22 -44.39
N ALA A 308 22.99 -21.32 -45.16
CA ALA A 308 21.91 -22.28 -45.25
C ALA A 308 21.71 -23.04 -43.93
N ASP A 309 22.81 -23.49 -43.31
CA ASP A 309 22.79 -24.22 -42.05
C ASP A 309 22.28 -23.35 -40.91
N ILE A 310 22.77 -22.10 -40.78
CA ILE A 310 22.30 -21.14 -39.76
C ILE A 310 20.82 -20.76 -39.97
N LYS A 311 20.37 -20.59 -41.20
CA LYS A 311 18.96 -20.33 -41.50
C LYS A 311 18.05 -21.46 -41.06
N GLU A 312 18.46 -22.70 -41.30
CA GLU A 312 17.67 -23.88 -40.91
C GLU A 312 17.61 -24.01 -39.40
N GLU A 313 18.74 -23.83 -38.68
CA GLU A 313 18.83 -23.93 -37.24
C GLU A 313 18.04 -22.80 -36.52
N LEU A 314 18.18 -21.56 -36.99
CA LEU A 314 17.41 -20.41 -36.48
C LEU A 314 15.90 -20.56 -36.70
N ARG A 315 15.53 -21.14 -37.89
CA ARG A 315 14.13 -21.37 -38.22
C ARG A 315 13.51 -22.45 -37.33
N GLU A 316 14.23 -23.54 -37.07
CA GLU A 316 13.78 -24.62 -36.20
C GLU A 316 13.68 -24.13 -34.77
N GLU A 317 14.69 -23.40 -34.24
CA GLU A 317 14.71 -22.90 -32.89
C GLU A 317 13.62 -21.84 -32.66
N LEU A 318 13.47 -20.87 -33.56
CA LEU A 318 12.47 -19.82 -33.47
C LEU A 318 11.03 -20.38 -33.58
N THR A 319 10.83 -21.32 -34.54
CA THR A 319 9.53 -21.97 -34.71
C THR A 319 9.16 -22.79 -33.46
N SER A 320 10.14 -23.51 -32.90
CA SER A 320 9.93 -24.32 -31.71
C SER A 320 9.62 -23.45 -30.48
N LYS A 321 10.41 -22.40 -30.22
CA LYS A 321 10.20 -21.47 -29.10
C LYS A 321 8.87 -20.74 -29.22
N LEU A 322 8.58 -20.18 -30.37
CA LEU A 322 7.35 -19.42 -30.59
C LEU A 322 6.09 -20.30 -30.54
N THR A 323 6.18 -21.51 -31.09
CA THR A 323 5.07 -22.47 -31.02
C THR A 323 4.83 -22.89 -29.56
N HIS A 324 5.90 -23.10 -28.80
CA HIS A 324 5.79 -23.45 -27.37
C HIS A 324 5.20 -22.31 -26.55
N GLU A 325 5.74 -21.10 -26.67
CA GLU A 325 5.24 -19.92 -25.94
C GLU A 325 3.80 -19.58 -26.33
N PHE A 326 3.48 -19.62 -27.63
CA PHE A 326 2.13 -19.37 -28.11
C PHE A 326 1.14 -20.43 -27.64
N THR A 327 1.55 -21.72 -27.68
CA THR A 327 0.69 -22.81 -27.22
C THR A 327 0.45 -22.70 -25.71
N THR A 328 1.49 -22.41 -24.94
CA THR A 328 1.39 -22.20 -23.49
C THR A 328 0.49 -21.02 -23.17
N TYR A 329 0.68 -19.87 -23.84
CA TYR A 329 -0.18 -18.70 -23.67
C TYR A 329 -1.63 -18.97 -24.04
N MET A 330 -1.87 -19.66 -25.17
CA MET A 330 -3.22 -20.02 -25.60
C MET A 330 -3.89 -21.01 -24.65
N GLU A 331 -3.15 -21.99 -24.14
CA GLU A 331 -3.71 -23.01 -23.24
C GLU A 331 -3.89 -22.51 -21.80
N GLU A 332 -2.96 -21.75 -21.29
CA GLU A 332 -2.97 -21.32 -19.89
C GLU A 332 -3.76 -20.02 -19.68
N THR A 333 -3.75 -19.11 -20.65
CA THR A 333 -4.34 -17.76 -20.48
C THR A 333 -5.59 -17.55 -21.32
N LEU A 334 -5.53 -17.78 -22.63
CA LEU A 334 -6.64 -17.45 -23.53
C LEU A 334 -7.74 -18.54 -23.59
N LYS A 335 -7.36 -19.81 -23.50
CA LYS A 335 -8.32 -20.91 -23.57
C LYS A 335 -9.28 -20.96 -22.39
N PRO A 336 -8.83 -20.74 -21.12
CA PRO A 336 -9.73 -20.65 -19.98
C PRO A 336 -10.70 -19.47 -20.04
N ASP A 337 -10.24 -18.33 -20.56
CA ASP A 337 -11.05 -17.10 -20.60
C ASP A 337 -12.02 -17.09 -21.80
N LEU A 338 -11.60 -17.52 -22.96
CA LEU A 338 -12.46 -17.66 -24.14
C LEU A 338 -13.45 -18.83 -24.04
N GLY A 339 -13.06 -19.92 -23.36
CA GLY A 339 -13.95 -21.04 -23.10
C GLY A 339 -15.15 -20.69 -22.20
N ARG A 340 -15.06 -19.58 -21.43
CA ARG A 340 -16.15 -19.06 -20.60
C ARG A 340 -17.10 -18.12 -21.34
N ILE A 341 -16.63 -17.48 -22.41
CA ILE A 341 -17.36 -16.37 -23.07
C ILE A 341 -17.86 -16.73 -24.47
N LEU A 342 -17.17 -17.61 -25.16
CA LEU A 342 -17.47 -17.97 -26.55
C LEU A 342 -17.80 -19.45 -26.69
N SER A 343 -18.76 -19.78 -27.56
CA SER A 343 -19.06 -21.17 -27.91
C SER A 343 -17.81 -21.88 -28.48
N ASN A 344 -17.66 -23.17 -28.20
CA ASN A 344 -16.53 -24.00 -28.59
C ASN A 344 -16.13 -23.81 -30.07
N GLU A 345 -17.10 -23.58 -30.97
CA GLU A 345 -16.86 -23.35 -32.41
C GLU A 345 -16.10 -22.05 -32.73
N LEU A 346 -16.35 -20.98 -31.91
CA LEU A 346 -15.68 -19.70 -32.13
C LEU A 346 -14.23 -19.74 -31.63
N HIS A 347 -14.00 -20.48 -30.58
CA HIS A 347 -12.69 -20.71 -29.99
C HIS A 347 -11.76 -21.50 -30.96
N GLU A 348 -12.27 -22.59 -31.52
CA GLU A 348 -11.51 -23.39 -32.48
C GLU A 348 -11.16 -22.62 -33.78
N LYS A 349 -12.14 -21.87 -34.31
CA LYS A 349 -11.92 -21.03 -35.50
C LYS A 349 -10.92 -19.89 -35.26
N LEU A 350 -10.93 -19.31 -34.04
CA LEU A 350 -9.99 -18.25 -33.69
C LEU A 350 -8.56 -18.80 -33.53
N TYR A 351 -8.43 -19.97 -32.94
CA TYR A 351 -7.14 -20.63 -32.75
C TYR A 351 -6.51 -20.99 -34.09
N GLU A 352 -7.23 -21.66 -35.00
CA GLU A 352 -6.74 -21.99 -36.33
C GLU A 352 -6.34 -20.75 -37.14
N LYS A 353 -7.15 -19.68 -37.06
CA LYS A 353 -6.87 -18.46 -37.80
C LYS A 353 -5.63 -17.74 -37.26
N LEU A 354 -5.51 -17.58 -35.96
CA LEU A 354 -4.36 -16.92 -35.31
C LEU A 354 -3.06 -17.69 -35.51
N TYR A 355 -3.14 -19.03 -35.43
CA TYR A 355 -2.01 -19.89 -35.67
C TYR A 355 -1.53 -19.82 -37.16
N THR A 356 -2.46 -19.81 -38.09
CA THR A 356 -2.16 -19.71 -39.53
C THR A 356 -1.58 -18.34 -39.86
N GLU A 357 -2.17 -17.26 -39.39
CA GLU A 357 -1.68 -15.89 -39.62
C GLU A 357 -0.30 -15.67 -39.00
N LEU A 358 -0.06 -16.16 -37.79
CA LEU A 358 1.23 -16.04 -37.11
C LEU A 358 2.31 -16.87 -37.82
N PHE A 359 1.94 -18.06 -38.25
CA PHE A 359 2.85 -18.96 -38.99
C PHE A 359 3.19 -18.38 -40.38
N GLU A 360 2.20 -17.82 -41.10
CA GLU A 360 2.43 -17.13 -42.37
C GLU A 360 3.31 -15.88 -42.20
N HIS A 361 3.10 -15.07 -41.15
CA HIS A 361 3.94 -13.90 -40.85
C HIS A 361 5.39 -14.31 -40.55
N LEU A 362 5.58 -15.32 -39.75
CA LEU A 362 6.90 -15.88 -39.45
C LEU A 362 7.57 -16.50 -40.65
N PHE A 363 6.80 -17.26 -41.42
CA PHE A 363 7.30 -17.88 -42.64
C PHE A 363 7.76 -16.82 -43.62
N ASN A 364 6.95 -15.77 -43.83
CA ASN A 364 7.28 -14.68 -44.74
C ASN A 364 8.44 -13.80 -44.21
N ALA A 365 8.61 -13.68 -42.91
CA ALA A 365 9.74 -12.94 -42.29
C ALA A 365 11.07 -13.73 -42.40
N LEU A 366 11.01 -15.07 -42.38
CA LEU A 366 12.17 -15.94 -42.46
C LEU A 366 12.50 -16.43 -43.88
N TYR A 367 11.52 -16.36 -44.78
CA TYR A 367 11.69 -16.80 -46.18
C TYR A 367 12.25 -15.67 -47.04
N VAL A 368 13.53 -15.73 -47.34
CA VAL A 368 14.11 -14.91 -48.39
C VAL A 368 13.82 -15.65 -49.71
N PRO A 369 12.94 -15.11 -50.57
CA PRO A 369 12.69 -15.77 -51.87
C PRO A 369 13.98 -15.86 -52.69
N GLU A 370 14.24 -17.01 -53.28
CA GLU A 370 15.32 -17.14 -54.23
C GLU A 370 15.24 -16.04 -55.30
N PRO A 371 16.38 -15.44 -55.67
CA PRO A 371 16.38 -14.43 -56.71
C PRO A 371 15.86 -15.09 -58.01
N LYS A 372 14.76 -14.53 -58.55
CA LYS A 372 14.24 -14.98 -59.85
C LYS A 372 15.37 -14.93 -60.86
N GLU A 373 15.66 -16.07 -61.51
CA GLU A 373 16.58 -16.14 -62.65
C GLU A 373 16.22 -15.04 -63.66
N LYS A 374 17.20 -14.22 -63.98
CA LYS A 374 17.05 -13.22 -65.04
C LYS A 374 16.83 -13.95 -66.35
N GLU A 375 15.64 -13.86 -66.92
CA GLU A 375 15.39 -14.25 -68.32
C GLU A 375 16.41 -13.52 -69.20
N TYR A 376 17.26 -14.30 -69.83
CA TYR A 376 18.15 -13.82 -70.86
C TYR A 376 17.31 -13.51 -72.09
N ILE A 377 17.14 -12.26 -72.40
CA ILE A 377 16.59 -11.86 -73.74
C ILE A 377 17.76 -11.85 -74.68
N PRO A 378 17.76 -12.66 -75.73
CA PRO A 378 18.79 -12.61 -76.74
C PRO A 378 18.57 -11.40 -77.65
N LEU A 379 19.57 -10.51 -77.71
CA LEU A 379 19.66 -9.44 -78.70
C LEU A 379 19.87 -10.07 -80.07
N ILE A 380 18.91 -9.88 -81.02
CA ILE A 380 19.10 -9.94 -82.41
C ILE A 380 19.46 -8.56 -82.94
#